data_30e556ebdf6e1cbe3acd6320a51adc4e
#
_entry.id   30e556ebdf6e1cbe3acd6320a51adc4e
#
_cell.length_a   1.000
_cell.length_b   1.000
_cell.length_c   1.000
_cell.angle_alpha   90.00
_cell.angle_beta   90.00
_cell.angle_gamma   90.00
#
_symmetry.space_group_name_H-M   'P 1'
#
loop_
_entity.id
_entity.type
_entity.pdbx_description
1 polymer ?
#
loop_
_entity_poly.entity_id
_entity_poly.type
_entity_poly.pdbx_seq_one_letter_code
_entity_poly.pdbx_strand_id
1 'polypeptide(L)'
;MMKKSTRFMLSMVATAIALSQASAFAAEQEDGINIGGAVRVNYGYRDYDEKSKDKGGDFNFDMAAIKFDGKKGDFGLAAEYRFTSGTNYIKYGYGYYNIDPDWQLQFGINKVPFGNREFISNSWWFGLPYYLGFEDDHDIGLKATYEKNGWHTDLAFYKNAEYGPTENKRYSTDLYTGTINGTEYNNEETNQLNVRQTYTAEYEGGATTFGGSVQVGQIYNSKTGNNGDRYAVALHVDSSYNGWNLQMQAMQYEYNAADAIDDNKIGVSVVSWQYEIASKGQAYNINIAKTVNTDWGSIKFYNDFGLMTPDVDDDSYDNSMQNVTGMAISAGPTYTMIDFVMGKNMTFSTANNDHVGLPEVGNDWDKRININFGYYF
;
A
#
# COMPACT_ATOMS: atom_id res chain seq x y z
N MET A 1 -19.98 45.85 24.59
CA MET A 1 -20.49 44.60 25.18
C MET A 1 -20.63 43.54 24.09
N MET A 2 -19.83 42.51 24.19
CA MET A 2 -19.84 41.19 23.53
C MET A 2 -20.29 41.05 22.05
N LYS A 3 -19.31 40.89 21.18
CA LYS A 3 -19.34 39.97 20.02
C LYS A 3 -17.88 39.52 19.70
N LYS A 4 -17.38 38.55 20.39
CA LYS A 4 -16.23 37.74 20.01
C LYS A 4 -16.63 36.28 20.28
N SER A 5 -16.65 35.46 19.26
CA SER A 5 -16.52 34.02 19.23
C SER A 5 -17.41 33.41 18.13
N THR A 6 -16.93 33.36 16.92
CA THR A 6 -17.40 32.38 15.91
C THR A 6 -16.41 32.31 14.73
N ARG A 7 -15.11 32.34 14.99
CA ARG A 7 -14.10 32.22 13.91
C ARG A 7 -13.00 31.18 14.19
N PHE A 8 -13.21 30.26 15.15
CA PHE A 8 -12.15 29.33 15.54
C PHE A 8 -12.48 27.85 15.28
N MET A 9 -13.56 27.50 14.58
CA MET A 9 -13.93 26.11 14.33
C MET A 9 -13.78 25.62 12.88
N LEU A 10 -13.32 26.46 11.95
CA LEU A 10 -13.16 26.03 10.54
C LEU A 10 -11.73 25.68 10.12
N SER A 11 -10.74 25.81 11.00
CA SER A 11 -9.33 25.51 10.65
C SER A 11 -8.83 24.11 11.05
N MET A 12 -9.63 23.30 11.71
CA MET A 12 -9.23 21.95 12.14
C MET A 12 -9.61 20.82 11.19
N VAL A 13 -10.49 21.04 10.21
CA VAL A 13 -10.96 19.95 9.34
C VAL A 13 -10.01 19.68 8.16
N ALA A 14 -9.25 20.66 7.71
CA ALA A 14 -8.35 20.49 6.55
C ALA A 14 -7.03 19.76 6.87
N THR A 15 -6.64 19.69 8.15
CA THR A 15 -5.41 18.98 8.58
C THR A 15 -5.66 17.49 8.85
N ALA A 16 -6.93 17.08 8.98
CA ALA A 16 -7.31 15.73 9.37
C ALA A 16 -7.22 14.67 8.23
N ILE A 17 -7.18 15.10 6.97
CA ILE A 17 -7.21 14.14 5.83
C ILE A 17 -5.81 13.59 5.51
N ALA A 18 -4.74 14.33 5.83
CA ALA A 18 -3.36 13.89 5.62
C ALA A 18 -2.70 13.27 6.88
N LEU A 19 -3.37 13.38 8.05
CA LEU A 19 -2.85 12.91 9.35
C LEU A 19 -3.69 11.76 9.96
N SER A 20 -4.71 11.25 9.26
CA SER A 20 -5.70 10.37 9.88
C SER A 20 -5.30 8.92 10.00
N GLN A 21 -4.02 8.56 9.91
CA GLN A 21 -3.61 7.18 10.17
C GLN A 21 -2.36 7.05 11.09
N ALA A 22 -1.76 8.14 11.53
CA ALA A 22 -0.77 8.09 12.60
C ALA A 22 -1.51 8.27 13.93
N SER A 23 -1.57 7.22 14.73
CA SER A 23 -2.06 7.19 16.11
C SER A 23 -3.60 7.12 16.27
N ALA A 24 -4.19 5.98 15.92
CA ALA A 24 -5.57 5.65 16.32
C ALA A 24 -5.77 5.56 17.86
N PHE A 25 -4.71 5.67 18.64
CA PHE A 25 -4.74 5.60 20.11
C PHE A 25 -4.86 6.95 20.83
N ALA A 26 -4.67 8.09 20.15
CA ALA A 26 -4.48 9.38 20.83
C ALA A 26 -5.71 10.28 20.96
N ALA A 27 -6.85 9.93 20.37
CA ALA A 27 -8.10 10.64 20.57
C ALA A 27 -9.10 9.73 21.28
N GLU A 28 -9.61 10.15 22.41
CA GLU A 28 -10.78 9.52 23.06
C GLU A 28 -11.95 9.65 22.07
N GLN A 29 -12.10 8.66 21.19
CA GLN A 29 -13.23 8.60 20.28
C GLN A 29 -14.48 8.33 21.10
N GLU A 30 -15.47 9.23 21.06
CA GLU A 30 -16.76 9.02 21.71
C GLU A 30 -17.46 7.79 21.11
N ASP A 31 -18.26 7.11 21.91
CA ASP A 31 -19.11 6.01 21.46
C ASP A 31 -19.99 6.47 20.30
N GLY A 32 -19.97 5.73 19.20
CA GLY A 32 -20.75 6.09 18.01
C GLY A 32 -20.31 5.35 16.77
N ILE A 33 -20.96 5.67 15.67
CA ILE A 33 -20.62 5.19 14.31
C ILE A 33 -20.36 6.41 13.43
N ASN A 34 -19.21 6.45 12.79
CA ASN A 34 -18.88 7.42 11.77
C ASN A 34 -18.96 6.75 10.39
N ILE A 35 -19.56 7.44 9.44
CA ILE A 35 -19.63 7.01 8.05
C ILE A 35 -18.89 8.06 7.23
N GLY A 36 -17.93 7.62 6.45
CA GLY A 36 -17.18 8.42 5.51
C GLY A 36 -17.10 7.75 4.16
N GLY A 37 -16.42 8.39 3.25
CA GLY A 37 -16.24 7.80 1.92
C GLY A 37 -15.46 8.69 0.98
N ALA A 38 -15.39 8.24 -0.28
CA ALA A 38 -14.76 8.99 -1.34
C ALA A 38 -15.38 8.69 -2.69
N VAL A 39 -15.29 9.64 -3.60
CA VAL A 39 -15.50 9.42 -5.05
C VAL A 39 -14.27 9.94 -5.78
N ARG A 40 -13.68 9.12 -6.65
CA ARG A 40 -12.49 9.48 -7.40
C ARG A 40 -12.64 9.24 -8.89
N VAL A 41 -12.02 10.12 -9.67
CA VAL A 41 -11.84 9.99 -11.11
C VAL A 41 -10.35 10.11 -11.44
N ASN A 42 -9.95 9.45 -12.52
CA ASN A 42 -8.56 9.41 -12.93
C ASN A 42 -8.43 9.78 -14.41
N TYR A 43 -7.45 10.64 -14.73
CA TYR A 43 -6.99 10.87 -16.10
C TYR A 43 -5.63 10.19 -16.27
N GLY A 44 -5.46 9.46 -17.38
CA GLY A 44 -4.21 8.78 -17.71
C GLY A 44 -3.79 9.02 -19.16
N TYR A 45 -2.51 9.36 -19.36
CA TYR A 45 -1.84 9.43 -20.65
C TYR A 45 -0.62 8.53 -20.63
N ARG A 46 -0.44 7.67 -21.64
CA ARG A 46 0.68 6.73 -21.79
C ARG A 46 1.40 6.98 -23.11
N ASP A 47 2.71 7.22 -23.06
CA ASP A 47 3.51 7.47 -24.25
C ASP A 47 3.86 6.20 -25.03
N TYR A 48 3.69 5.04 -24.42
CA TYR A 48 3.91 3.71 -25.00
C TYR A 48 2.64 3.04 -25.56
N ASP A 49 1.50 3.73 -25.55
CA ASP A 49 0.22 3.23 -26.05
C ASP A 49 -0.29 4.18 -27.16
N GLU A 50 -0.27 3.71 -28.41
CA GLU A 50 -0.68 4.52 -29.57
C GLU A 50 -2.11 5.07 -29.44
N LYS A 51 -3.04 4.27 -28.87
CA LYS A 51 -4.42 4.75 -28.63
C LYS A 51 -4.46 5.88 -27.62
N SER A 52 -3.61 5.82 -26.60
CA SER A 52 -3.50 6.87 -25.62
C SER A 52 -2.93 8.15 -26.22
N LYS A 53 -1.93 8.03 -27.11
CA LYS A 53 -1.36 9.17 -27.86
C LYS A 53 -2.37 9.81 -28.77
N ASP A 54 -3.06 9.02 -29.58
CA ASP A 54 -4.06 9.49 -30.57
C ASP A 54 -5.20 10.26 -29.91
N LYS A 55 -5.62 9.84 -28.72
CA LYS A 55 -6.70 10.48 -27.97
C LYS A 55 -6.25 11.62 -27.09
N GLY A 56 -4.95 11.73 -26.80
CA GLY A 56 -4.42 12.63 -25.77
C GLY A 56 -4.80 12.20 -24.36
N GLY A 57 -4.87 10.89 -24.08
CA GLY A 57 -5.28 10.32 -22.82
C GLY A 57 -6.77 10.09 -22.65
N ASP A 58 -7.16 9.51 -21.52
CA ASP A 58 -8.56 9.18 -21.19
C ASP A 58 -8.89 9.50 -19.73
N PHE A 59 -10.13 9.92 -19.46
CA PHE A 59 -10.72 9.93 -18.12
C PHE A 59 -11.40 8.61 -17.81
N ASN A 60 -11.20 8.13 -16.60
CA ASN A 60 -11.82 6.93 -16.08
C ASN A 60 -12.39 7.15 -14.69
N PHE A 61 -13.50 6.49 -14.39
CA PHE A 61 -13.95 6.35 -13.00
C PHE A 61 -12.93 5.48 -12.26
N ASP A 62 -12.36 6.02 -11.19
CA ASP A 62 -11.41 5.28 -10.36
C ASP A 62 -12.17 4.45 -9.31
N MET A 63 -12.83 5.10 -8.37
CA MET A 63 -13.63 4.40 -7.37
C MET A 63 -14.67 5.29 -6.68
N ALA A 64 -15.66 4.64 -6.06
CA ALA A 64 -16.38 5.15 -4.89
C ALA A 64 -16.10 4.23 -3.70
N ALA A 65 -15.92 4.80 -2.52
CA ALA A 65 -15.70 4.05 -1.28
C ALA A 65 -16.70 4.46 -0.21
N ILE A 66 -17.09 3.49 0.62
CA ILE A 66 -17.82 3.73 1.87
C ILE A 66 -16.96 3.18 3.00
N LYS A 67 -16.77 4.02 4.03
CA LYS A 67 -16.03 3.70 5.25
C LYS A 67 -16.96 3.70 6.45
N PHE A 68 -16.73 2.78 7.35
CA PHE A 68 -17.41 2.69 8.63
C PHE A 68 -16.36 2.59 9.74
N ASP A 69 -16.44 3.49 10.70
CA ASP A 69 -15.68 3.44 11.94
C ASP A 69 -16.65 3.52 13.11
N GLY A 70 -16.63 2.53 14.00
CA GLY A 70 -17.54 2.48 15.12
C GLY A 70 -16.82 2.12 16.42
N LYS A 71 -17.26 2.71 17.54
CA LYS A 71 -16.74 2.40 18.89
C LYS A 71 -17.88 2.32 19.87
N LYS A 72 -17.76 1.39 20.82
CA LYS A 72 -18.61 1.29 22.00
C LYS A 72 -17.79 0.75 23.19
N GLY A 73 -17.47 1.64 24.13
CA GLY A 73 -16.54 1.33 25.21
C GLY A 73 -15.16 0.95 24.63
N ASP A 74 -14.63 -0.20 25.02
CA ASP A 74 -13.33 -0.68 24.56
C ASP A 74 -13.39 -1.46 23.23
N PHE A 75 -14.59 -1.72 22.72
CA PHE A 75 -14.80 -2.42 21.45
C PHE A 75 -15.00 -1.44 20.30
N GLY A 76 -14.50 -1.82 19.12
CA GLY A 76 -14.78 -1.07 17.91
C GLY A 76 -14.72 -1.93 16.67
N LEU A 77 -15.03 -1.30 15.55
CA LEU A 77 -14.92 -1.86 14.21
C LEU A 77 -14.42 -0.80 13.22
N ALA A 78 -13.72 -1.25 12.18
CA ALA A 78 -13.38 -0.43 11.03
C ALA A 78 -13.59 -1.24 9.75
N ALA A 79 -14.15 -0.63 8.71
CA ALA A 79 -14.33 -1.28 7.42
C ALA A 79 -14.32 -0.26 6.28
N GLU A 80 -13.79 -0.67 5.12
CA GLU A 80 -13.86 0.08 3.87
C GLU A 80 -14.25 -0.86 2.73
N TYR A 81 -15.33 -0.50 2.02
CA TYR A 81 -15.76 -1.17 0.81
C TYR A 81 -15.60 -0.24 -0.40
N ARG A 82 -15.00 -0.76 -1.48
CA ARG A 82 -14.74 -0.02 -2.71
C ARG A 82 -15.53 -0.55 -3.88
N PHE A 83 -16.11 0.37 -4.64
CA PHE A 83 -16.75 0.16 -5.93
C PHE A 83 -15.85 0.75 -7.01
N THR A 84 -15.44 -0.03 -8.01
CA THR A 84 -14.63 0.43 -9.14
C THR A 84 -15.36 0.13 -10.45
N SER A 85 -14.82 0.55 -11.60
CA SER A 85 -15.44 0.32 -12.90
C SER A 85 -15.50 -1.17 -13.30
N GLY A 86 -14.65 -2.02 -12.74
CA GLY A 86 -14.54 -3.43 -13.13
C GLY A 86 -14.74 -4.42 -11.99
N THR A 87 -14.69 -3.98 -10.75
CA THR A 87 -14.73 -4.84 -9.57
C THR A 87 -15.21 -4.13 -8.33
N ASN A 88 -15.63 -4.89 -7.34
CA ASN A 88 -15.98 -4.40 -6.02
C ASN A 88 -15.32 -5.30 -4.98
N TYR A 89 -14.75 -4.69 -3.94
CA TYR A 89 -14.05 -5.45 -2.90
C TYR A 89 -14.09 -4.73 -1.55
N ILE A 90 -13.96 -5.52 -0.49
CA ILE A 90 -13.62 -4.99 0.83
C ILE A 90 -12.11 -4.74 0.85
N LYS A 91 -11.69 -3.52 1.24
CA LYS A 91 -10.27 -3.24 1.43
C LYS A 91 -9.82 -3.78 2.78
N TYR A 92 -10.57 -3.46 3.83
CA TYR A 92 -10.38 -3.98 5.19
C TYR A 92 -11.74 -4.07 5.88
N GLY A 93 -11.80 -4.94 6.90
CA GLY A 93 -13.00 -5.12 7.73
C GLY A 93 -12.63 -5.92 8.98
N TYR A 94 -12.44 -5.23 10.11
CA TYR A 94 -12.04 -5.86 11.36
C TYR A 94 -12.75 -5.26 12.56
N GLY A 95 -12.96 -6.11 13.57
CA GLY A 95 -13.27 -5.67 14.92
C GLY A 95 -11.99 -5.47 15.72
N TYR A 96 -12.03 -4.59 16.73
CA TYR A 96 -10.93 -4.40 17.65
C TYR A 96 -11.39 -4.31 19.09
N TYR A 97 -10.46 -4.62 20.01
CA TYR A 97 -10.63 -4.47 21.45
C TYR A 97 -9.42 -3.79 22.06
N ASN A 98 -9.63 -2.65 22.73
CA ASN A 98 -8.61 -1.95 23.48
C ASN A 98 -8.50 -2.59 24.86
N ILE A 99 -7.40 -3.32 25.11
CA ILE A 99 -7.12 -3.97 26.40
C ILE A 99 -6.87 -2.92 27.46
N ASP A 100 -6.06 -1.94 27.09
CA ASP A 100 -5.69 -0.76 27.87
C ASP A 100 -5.21 0.36 26.90
N PRO A 101 -4.76 1.54 27.39
CA PRO A 101 -4.28 2.62 26.51
C PRO A 101 -3.09 2.26 25.64
N ASP A 102 -2.31 1.24 25.98
CA ASP A 102 -1.08 0.86 25.31
C ASP A 102 -1.30 -0.32 24.34
N TRP A 103 -2.39 -1.14 24.50
CA TRP A 103 -2.62 -2.38 23.77
C TRP A 103 -3.97 -2.45 23.07
N GLN A 104 -3.95 -2.85 21.81
CA GLN A 104 -5.15 -3.17 21.02
C GLN A 104 -5.01 -4.54 20.34
N LEU A 105 -6.10 -5.30 20.34
CA LEU A 105 -6.27 -6.52 19.54
C LEU A 105 -7.20 -6.25 18.38
N GLN A 106 -6.88 -6.76 17.19
CA GLN A 106 -7.70 -6.69 15.98
C GLN A 106 -7.97 -8.09 15.47
N PHE A 107 -9.17 -8.31 14.93
CA PHE A 107 -9.60 -9.58 14.32
C PHE A 107 -10.41 -9.29 13.05
N GLY A 108 -10.05 -9.94 11.94
CA GLY A 108 -10.72 -9.80 10.64
C GLY A 108 -9.72 -9.50 9.54
N ILE A 109 -10.20 -8.84 8.47
CA ILE A 109 -9.33 -8.35 7.39
C ILE A 109 -8.66 -7.08 7.87
N ASN A 110 -7.42 -7.16 8.27
CA ASN A 110 -6.66 -6.00 8.75
C ASN A 110 -5.29 -5.91 8.08
N LYS A 111 -4.71 -4.72 8.12
CA LYS A 111 -3.45 -4.41 7.45
C LYS A 111 -2.31 -5.25 8.02
N VAL A 112 -1.59 -5.92 7.13
CA VAL A 112 -0.37 -6.68 7.43
C VAL A 112 0.73 -5.71 7.85
N PRO A 113 1.33 -5.90 9.04
CA PRO A 113 2.34 -4.98 9.56
C PRO A 113 3.72 -5.27 8.93
N PHE A 114 4.05 -4.55 7.86
CA PHE A 114 5.34 -4.65 7.19
C PHE A 114 5.81 -3.29 6.66
N GLY A 115 7.10 -2.98 6.76
CA GLY A 115 7.72 -1.79 6.21
C GLY A 115 7.24 -0.46 6.80
N ASN A 116 7.41 0.61 6.03
CA ASN A 116 6.92 1.93 6.38
C ASN A 116 5.38 1.96 6.40
N ARG A 117 4.81 2.66 7.37
CA ARG A 117 3.40 3.02 7.41
C ARG A 117 3.23 4.42 6.81
N GLU A 118 2.16 4.73 6.20
CA GLU A 118 1.05 3.94 5.67
C GLU A 118 1.43 3.33 4.33
N PHE A 119 2.25 4.06 3.59
CA PHE A 119 2.79 3.73 2.29
C PHE A 119 4.25 4.09 2.24
N ILE A 120 5.03 3.33 1.48
CA ILE A 120 6.36 3.72 1.03
C ILE A 120 6.26 4.49 -0.30
N SER A 121 5.28 5.40 -0.39
CA SER A 121 5.08 6.29 -1.54
C SER A 121 4.27 7.52 -1.14
N ASN A 122 4.46 8.62 -1.85
CA ASN A 122 3.68 9.84 -1.74
C ASN A 122 2.64 9.98 -2.86
N SER A 123 2.85 9.24 -3.96
CA SER A 123 2.08 9.30 -5.20
C SER A 123 0.82 8.44 -5.15
N TRP A 124 -0.07 8.59 -6.14
CA TRP A 124 -1.17 7.67 -6.40
C TRP A 124 -0.66 6.26 -6.79
N TRP A 125 0.55 6.21 -7.37
CA TRP A 125 1.29 4.99 -7.63
C TRP A 125 1.96 4.53 -6.35
N PHE A 126 1.63 3.34 -5.92
CA PHE A 126 2.27 2.75 -4.75
C PHE A 126 3.78 2.63 -4.90
N GLY A 127 4.48 2.38 -3.81
CA GLY A 127 5.85 1.94 -3.83
C GLY A 127 6.00 0.57 -4.52
N LEU A 128 7.20 0.23 -4.95
CA LEU A 128 7.46 -1.05 -5.61
C LEU A 128 7.07 -2.27 -4.74
N PRO A 129 7.21 -2.25 -3.39
CA PRO A 129 6.77 -3.35 -2.52
C PRO A 129 5.28 -3.70 -2.61
N TYR A 130 4.41 -2.76 -3.01
CA TYR A 130 2.98 -3.05 -3.24
C TYR A 130 2.79 -4.13 -4.33
N TYR A 131 3.54 -4.02 -5.40
CA TYR A 131 3.47 -4.96 -6.53
C TYR A 131 4.15 -6.31 -6.26
N LEU A 132 4.81 -6.42 -5.11
CA LEU A 132 5.45 -7.65 -4.62
C LEU A 132 4.65 -8.31 -3.47
N GLY A 133 3.55 -7.68 -2.98
CA GLY A 133 2.74 -8.19 -1.87
C GLY A 133 3.21 -7.77 -0.47
N PHE A 134 3.85 -6.58 -0.33
CA PHE A 134 4.43 -6.17 0.95
C PHE A 134 4.09 -4.73 1.39
N GLU A 135 3.34 -3.96 0.61
CA GLU A 135 2.89 -2.62 0.99
C GLU A 135 1.37 -2.57 0.95
N ASP A 136 0.77 -2.01 2.02
CA ASP A 136 -0.69 -1.86 2.20
C ASP A 136 -1.46 -3.17 1.96
N ASP A 137 -0.83 -4.26 2.32
CA ASP A 137 -1.40 -5.60 2.28
C ASP A 137 -2.42 -5.80 3.41
N HIS A 138 -3.47 -6.62 3.16
CA HIS A 138 -4.58 -6.85 4.08
C HIS A 138 -4.99 -8.31 4.06
N ASP A 139 -4.80 -9.00 5.17
CA ASP A 139 -5.08 -10.42 5.35
C ASP A 139 -6.10 -10.71 6.46
N ILE A 140 -6.65 -11.93 6.44
CA ILE A 140 -7.57 -12.40 7.49
C ILE A 140 -6.80 -13.02 8.64
N GLY A 141 -6.88 -12.36 9.81
CA GLY A 141 -6.16 -12.86 10.98
C GLY A 141 -6.38 -12.07 12.25
N LEU A 142 -5.42 -12.25 13.16
CA LEU A 142 -5.32 -11.60 14.46
C LEU A 142 -4.09 -10.72 14.48
N LYS A 143 -4.22 -9.49 14.98
CA LYS A 143 -3.09 -8.58 15.21
C LYS A 143 -3.18 -7.95 16.59
N ALA A 144 -2.07 -7.97 17.32
CA ALA A 144 -1.87 -7.23 18.55
C ALA A 144 -0.95 -6.05 18.26
N THR A 145 -1.37 -4.86 18.66
CA THR A 145 -0.59 -3.63 18.52
C THR A 145 -0.30 -3.06 19.91
N TYR A 146 0.96 -2.73 20.16
CA TYR A 146 1.44 -2.06 21.38
C TYR A 146 2.07 -0.73 21.02
N GLU A 147 1.69 0.33 21.73
CA GLU A 147 2.25 1.67 21.52
C GLU A 147 2.52 2.37 22.85
N LYS A 148 3.78 2.74 23.11
CA LYS A 148 4.17 3.46 24.31
C LYS A 148 5.54 4.12 24.16
N ASN A 149 5.63 5.40 24.59
CA ASN A 149 6.89 6.14 24.69
C ASN A 149 7.73 6.12 23.39
N GLY A 150 7.07 6.30 22.25
CA GLY A 150 7.69 6.27 20.92
C GLY A 150 7.92 4.86 20.36
N TRP A 151 7.77 3.81 21.15
CA TRP A 151 7.79 2.44 20.67
C TRP A 151 6.45 2.03 20.10
N HIS A 152 6.46 1.36 18.95
CA HIS A 152 5.30 0.74 18.36
C HIS A 152 5.65 -0.68 17.90
N THR A 153 4.90 -1.67 18.35
CA THR A 153 5.09 -3.09 18.06
C THR A 153 3.80 -3.67 17.51
N ASP A 154 3.89 -4.33 16.36
CA ASP A 154 2.82 -5.17 15.83
C ASP A 154 3.26 -6.63 15.86
N LEU A 155 2.38 -7.50 16.36
CA LEU A 155 2.49 -8.94 16.28
C LEU A 155 1.22 -9.48 15.62
N ALA A 156 1.35 -10.20 14.51
CA ALA A 156 0.18 -10.68 13.79
C ALA A 156 0.33 -12.13 13.33
N PHE A 157 -0.80 -12.82 13.26
CA PHE A 157 -0.97 -14.10 12.61
C PHE A 157 -2.12 -14.01 11.62
N TYR A 158 -1.85 -14.33 10.37
CA TYR A 158 -2.84 -14.41 9.31
C TYR A 158 -3.01 -15.86 8.86
N LYS A 159 -4.26 -16.28 8.72
CA LYS A 159 -4.55 -17.65 8.29
C LYS A 159 -4.42 -17.77 6.77
N ASN A 160 -4.87 -16.74 6.05
CA ASN A 160 -4.88 -16.66 4.58
C ASN A 160 -5.08 -15.20 4.14
N ALA A 161 -4.88 -14.95 2.86
CA ALA A 161 -5.21 -13.70 2.20
C ALA A 161 -6.68 -13.29 2.38
N GLU A 162 -7.03 -12.04 2.11
CA GLU A 162 -8.39 -11.50 2.30
C GLU A 162 -9.42 -12.12 1.36
N TYR A 163 -8.98 -12.68 0.21
CA TYR A 163 -9.81 -13.42 -0.74
C TYR A 163 -9.21 -14.78 -1.08
N GLY A 164 -10.02 -15.65 -1.72
CA GLY A 164 -9.56 -16.94 -2.21
C GLY A 164 -8.49 -16.79 -3.32
N PRO A 165 -7.62 -17.79 -3.50
CA PRO A 165 -6.43 -17.69 -4.35
C PRO A 165 -6.75 -17.58 -5.85
N THR A 166 -7.95 -18.00 -6.29
CA THR A 166 -8.42 -17.84 -7.67
C THR A 166 -9.08 -16.48 -7.94
N GLU A 167 -9.31 -15.68 -6.88
CA GLU A 167 -9.95 -14.37 -7.02
C GLU A 167 -8.90 -13.32 -7.31
N ASN A 168 -9.14 -12.50 -8.34
CA ASN A 168 -8.27 -11.39 -8.71
C ASN A 168 -8.89 -10.01 -8.42
N LYS A 169 -10.16 -9.99 -7.98
CA LYS A 169 -10.89 -8.77 -7.65
C LYS A 169 -10.65 -8.36 -6.21
N ARG A 170 -9.42 -8.01 -5.92
CA ARG A 170 -8.90 -7.68 -4.59
C ARG A 170 -8.13 -6.38 -4.60
N TYR A 171 -7.85 -5.87 -3.42
CA TYR A 171 -7.05 -4.65 -3.24
C TYR A 171 -5.56 -4.94 -3.11
N SER A 172 -5.19 -5.90 -2.27
CA SER A 172 -3.81 -6.28 -2.01
C SER A 172 -3.22 -7.14 -3.13
N THR A 173 -1.90 -7.14 -3.26
CA THR A 173 -1.19 -8.07 -4.15
C THR A 173 -0.90 -9.36 -3.41
N ASP A 174 -1.53 -10.45 -3.83
CA ASP A 174 -1.41 -11.77 -3.22
C ASP A 174 -1.14 -12.86 -4.25
N LEU A 175 -0.74 -14.04 -3.76
CA LEU A 175 -0.51 -15.21 -4.61
C LEU A 175 -1.79 -15.59 -5.36
N TYR A 176 -1.61 -15.97 -6.62
CA TYR A 176 -2.70 -16.31 -7.52
C TYR A 176 -2.65 -17.77 -7.96
N THR A 177 -3.79 -18.46 -7.87
CA THR A 177 -4.01 -19.78 -8.43
C THR A 177 -4.74 -19.66 -9.76
N GLY A 178 -4.09 -20.04 -10.86
CA GLY A 178 -4.61 -19.96 -12.21
C GLY A 178 -3.49 -19.95 -13.25
N THR A 179 -3.80 -19.60 -14.48
CA THR A 179 -2.83 -19.58 -15.58
C THR A 179 -2.46 -18.12 -15.91
N ILE A 180 -1.17 -17.81 -15.88
CA ILE A 180 -0.60 -16.53 -16.31
C ILE A 180 0.45 -16.81 -17.38
N ASN A 181 0.39 -16.16 -18.54
CA ASN A 181 1.34 -16.32 -19.64
C ASN A 181 1.65 -17.78 -20.03
N GLY A 182 0.67 -18.67 -19.86
CA GLY A 182 0.80 -20.11 -20.16
C GLY A 182 1.39 -20.97 -19.03
N THR A 183 1.83 -20.36 -17.91
CA THR A 183 2.30 -21.05 -16.71
C THR A 183 1.11 -21.24 -15.75
N GLU A 184 0.94 -22.47 -15.25
CA GLU A 184 -0.08 -22.83 -14.25
C GLU A 184 0.46 -22.62 -12.84
N TYR A 185 -0.21 -21.82 -12.02
CA TYR A 185 0.07 -21.59 -10.62
C TYR A 185 -1.01 -22.23 -9.74
N ASN A 186 -0.61 -22.85 -8.63
CA ASN A 186 -1.51 -23.52 -7.69
C ASN A 186 -1.21 -23.11 -6.24
N ASN A 187 -0.78 -21.85 -6.05
CA ASN A 187 -0.20 -21.37 -4.80
C ASN A 187 -1.23 -20.57 -4.00
N GLU A 188 -1.29 -20.84 -2.70
CA GLU A 188 -2.15 -20.14 -1.73
C GLU A 188 -1.33 -19.72 -0.52
N GLU A 189 -1.47 -18.49 -0.10
CA GLU A 189 -0.88 -17.99 1.14
C GLU A 189 -1.59 -18.58 2.35
N THR A 190 -0.82 -19.06 3.32
CA THR A 190 -1.39 -19.59 4.56
C THR A 190 -0.41 -19.50 5.72
N ASN A 191 -0.96 -19.46 6.95
CA ASN A 191 -0.22 -19.52 8.21
C ASN A 191 0.96 -18.53 8.27
N GLN A 192 0.68 -17.24 8.11
CA GLN A 192 1.66 -16.17 8.10
C GLN A 192 1.81 -15.55 9.48
N LEU A 193 3.04 -15.31 9.90
CA LEU A 193 3.42 -14.58 11.11
C LEU A 193 4.16 -13.31 10.73
N ASN A 194 3.79 -12.19 11.36
CA ASN A 194 4.43 -10.90 11.16
C ASN A 194 4.86 -10.30 12.50
N VAL A 195 6.04 -9.73 12.50
CA VAL A 195 6.54 -8.87 13.57
C VAL A 195 7.04 -7.57 12.95
N ARG A 196 6.52 -6.44 13.42
CA ARG A 196 7.02 -5.11 13.06
C ARG A 196 7.31 -4.34 14.34
N GLN A 197 8.51 -3.78 14.43
CA GLN A 197 8.95 -2.96 15.55
C GLN A 197 9.46 -1.63 15.05
N THR A 198 8.98 -0.53 15.63
CA THR A 198 9.49 0.82 15.35
C THR A 198 9.75 1.62 16.62
N TYR A 199 10.61 2.61 16.48
CA TYR A 199 10.82 3.65 17.46
C TYR A 199 10.80 5.03 16.80
N THR A 200 9.97 5.93 17.34
CA THR A 200 9.85 7.30 16.89
C THR A 200 10.57 8.22 17.88
N ALA A 201 11.57 8.93 17.37
CA ALA A 201 12.27 9.99 18.07
C ALA A 201 11.67 11.33 17.66
N GLU A 202 11.05 12.04 18.60
CA GLU A 202 10.53 13.40 18.39
C GLU A 202 11.60 14.44 18.74
N TYR A 203 11.64 15.53 17.98
CA TYR A 203 12.52 16.67 18.18
C TYR A 203 11.87 17.97 17.67
N GLU A 204 12.46 19.12 18.01
CA GLU A 204 11.92 20.40 17.56
C GLU A 204 11.85 20.47 16.03
N GLY A 205 10.63 20.67 15.52
CA GLY A 205 10.33 20.78 14.10
C GLY A 205 10.11 19.47 13.36
N GLY A 206 10.19 18.30 14.02
CA GLY A 206 10.01 17.03 13.34
C GLY A 206 10.05 15.77 14.21
N ALA A 207 10.03 14.64 13.52
CA ALA A 207 10.17 13.31 14.10
C ALA A 207 10.85 12.36 13.11
N THR A 208 11.53 11.35 13.62
CA THR A 208 12.09 10.26 12.82
C THR A 208 11.70 8.93 13.42
N THR A 209 11.08 8.08 12.60
CA THR A 209 10.74 6.71 12.92
C THR A 209 11.72 5.76 12.25
N PHE A 210 12.35 4.90 13.03
CA PHE A 210 13.19 3.79 12.58
C PHE A 210 12.45 2.49 12.81
N GLY A 211 12.53 1.55 11.89
CA GLY A 211 11.84 0.29 12.05
C GLY A 211 12.47 -0.89 11.34
N GLY A 212 12.03 -2.07 11.79
CA GLY A 212 12.31 -3.35 11.17
C GLY A 212 11.07 -4.22 11.14
N SER A 213 10.97 -5.06 10.13
CA SER A 213 9.84 -5.98 9.93
C SER A 213 10.34 -7.35 9.51
N VAL A 214 9.65 -8.37 10.00
CA VAL A 214 9.84 -9.77 9.59
C VAL A 214 8.47 -10.38 9.30
N GLN A 215 8.40 -11.10 8.20
CA GLN A 215 7.25 -11.89 7.77
C GLN A 215 7.73 -13.30 7.43
N VAL A 216 7.05 -14.32 7.94
CA VAL A 216 7.27 -15.73 7.56
C VAL A 216 5.92 -16.39 7.38
N GLY A 217 5.80 -17.29 6.42
CA GLY A 217 4.53 -17.96 6.14
C GLY A 217 4.72 -19.23 5.35
N GLN A 218 3.62 -19.89 5.05
CA GLN A 218 3.58 -21.08 4.20
C GLN A 218 2.88 -20.75 2.87
N ILE A 219 3.26 -21.49 1.83
CA ILE A 219 2.63 -21.49 0.51
C ILE A 219 2.07 -22.88 0.28
N TYR A 220 0.74 -23.01 0.32
CA TYR A 220 0.09 -24.28 0.05
C TYR A 220 -0.08 -24.48 -1.46
N ASN A 221 0.31 -25.63 -1.98
CA ASN A 221 0.03 -26.03 -3.35
C ASN A 221 -1.28 -26.82 -3.40
N SER A 222 -2.32 -26.23 -3.92
CA SER A 222 -3.66 -26.81 -3.97
C SER A 222 -3.80 -28.02 -4.89
N LYS A 223 -2.84 -28.25 -5.81
CA LYS A 223 -2.82 -29.39 -6.74
C LYS A 223 -2.13 -30.62 -6.12
N THR A 224 -1.06 -30.42 -5.36
CA THR A 224 -0.25 -31.53 -4.81
C THR A 224 -0.48 -31.76 -3.31
N GLY A 225 -1.02 -30.76 -2.60
CA GLY A 225 -1.19 -30.78 -1.15
C GLY A 225 0.08 -30.53 -0.35
N ASN A 226 1.19 -30.21 -1.02
CA ASN A 226 2.47 -29.90 -0.37
C ASN A 226 2.52 -28.42 0.05
N ASN A 227 3.34 -28.12 1.07
CA ASN A 227 3.58 -26.76 1.51
C ASN A 227 5.01 -26.35 1.17
N GLY A 228 5.13 -25.19 0.54
CA GLY A 228 6.33 -24.40 0.50
C GLY A 228 6.34 -23.36 1.62
N ASP A 229 7.31 -22.47 1.60
CA ASP A 229 7.48 -21.41 2.58
C ASP A 229 7.75 -20.05 1.92
N ARG A 230 7.54 -18.98 2.69
CA ARG A 230 7.89 -17.61 2.28
C ARG A 230 8.47 -16.85 3.45
N TYR A 231 9.36 -15.92 3.17
CA TYR A 231 9.80 -14.95 4.15
C TYR A 231 10.03 -13.56 3.51
N ALA A 232 9.96 -12.55 4.34
CA ALA A 232 10.45 -11.22 4.00
C ALA A 232 11.01 -10.52 5.25
N VAL A 233 12.03 -9.70 5.04
CA VAL A 233 12.61 -8.84 6.06
C VAL A 233 12.77 -7.44 5.51
N ALA A 234 12.54 -6.41 6.34
CA ALA A 234 12.73 -5.02 5.93
C ALA A 234 13.33 -4.19 7.04
N LEU A 235 14.15 -3.22 6.65
CA LEU A 235 14.57 -2.07 7.46
C LEU A 235 14.04 -0.80 6.83
N HIS A 236 13.52 0.11 7.64
CA HIS A 236 12.87 1.30 7.11
C HIS A 236 13.02 2.52 8.03
N VAL A 237 12.94 3.69 7.42
CA VAL A 237 12.99 5.00 8.08
C VAL A 237 11.93 5.89 7.46
N ASP A 238 11.22 6.65 8.31
CA ASP A 238 10.37 7.77 7.93
C ASP A 238 10.75 8.98 8.79
N SER A 239 11.22 10.04 8.16
CA SER A 239 11.71 11.25 8.83
C SER A 239 10.99 12.48 8.30
N SER A 240 10.43 13.27 9.20
CA SER A 240 9.77 14.55 8.88
C SER A 240 10.48 15.70 9.60
N TYR A 241 10.77 16.77 8.88
CA TYR A 241 11.38 17.98 9.44
C TYR A 241 10.95 19.24 8.68
N ASN A 242 10.31 20.19 9.38
CA ASN A 242 9.90 21.47 8.81
C ASN A 242 9.18 21.35 7.46
N GLY A 243 8.25 20.40 7.32
CA GLY A 243 7.48 20.12 6.11
C GLY A 243 8.23 19.33 5.03
N TRP A 244 9.51 18.96 5.23
CA TRP A 244 10.18 17.93 4.47
C TRP A 244 9.82 16.56 5.03
N ASN A 245 9.77 15.55 4.15
CA ASN A 245 9.67 14.14 4.53
C ASN A 245 10.64 13.33 3.68
N LEU A 246 11.33 12.40 4.31
CA LEU A 246 12.21 11.42 3.70
C LEU A 246 11.79 10.04 4.17
N GLN A 247 11.45 9.16 3.23
CA GLN A 247 11.19 7.75 3.49
C GLN A 247 12.26 6.91 2.80
N MET A 248 12.76 5.90 3.50
CA MET A 248 13.66 4.90 2.95
C MET A 248 13.24 3.51 3.44
N GLN A 249 13.37 2.53 2.56
CA GLN A 249 13.14 1.13 2.89
C GLN A 249 14.05 0.25 2.05
N ALA A 250 14.65 -0.74 2.69
CA ALA A 250 15.34 -1.86 2.05
C ALA A 250 14.71 -3.14 2.53
N MET A 251 14.38 -4.05 1.62
CA MET A 251 13.78 -5.34 1.95
C MET A 251 14.36 -6.45 1.09
N GLN A 252 14.30 -7.66 1.63
CA GLN A 252 14.56 -8.91 0.92
C GLN A 252 13.37 -9.85 1.12
N TYR A 253 13.03 -10.63 0.09
CA TYR A 253 11.94 -11.59 0.14
C TYR A 253 12.29 -12.86 -0.65
N GLU A 254 11.57 -13.93 -0.31
CA GLU A 254 11.59 -15.21 -1.04
C GLU A 254 10.23 -15.90 -0.92
N TYR A 255 9.71 -16.37 -2.05
CA TYR A 255 8.56 -17.23 -2.21
C TYR A 255 9.06 -18.59 -2.72
N ASN A 256 9.22 -19.54 -1.83
CA ASN A 256 9.67 -20.91 -2.14
C ASN A 256 8.44 -21.83 -2.26
N ALA A 257 7.82 -21.84 -3.44
CA ALA A 257 6.60 -22.61 -3.70
C ALA A 257 6.93 -24.11 -3.88
N ALA A 258 6.23 -24.98 -3.16
CA ALA A 258 6.37 -26.41 -3.34
C ALA A 258 5.86 -26.84 -4.74
N ASP A 259 6.61 -27.73 -5.40
CA ASP A 259 6.28 -28.31 -6.70
C ASP A 259 6.00 -27.24 -7.80
N ALA A 260 6.76 -26.15 -7.77
CA ALA A 260 6.68 -25.11 -8.78
C ALA A 260 7.07 -25.65 -10.17
N ILE A 261 6.43 -25.13 -11.22
CA ILE A 261 6.82 -25.43 -12.61
C ILE A 261 8.12 -24.68 -12.96
N ASP A 262 8.29 -23.49 -12.39
CA ASP A 262 9.45 -22.63 -12.52
C ASP A 262 9.72 -21.97 -11.16
N ASP A 263 10.82 -22.31 -10.53
CA ASP A 263 11.19 -21.81 -9.20
C ASP A 263 11.66 -20.34 -9.22
N ASN A 264 11.96 -19.78 -10.41
CA ASN A 264 12.45 -18.41 -10.53
C ASN A 264 11.33 -17.36 -10.47
N LYS A 265 10.06 -17.76 -10.58
CA LYS A 265 8.93 -16.84 -10.60
C LYS A 265 7.69 -17.38 -9.91
N ILE A 266 6.81 -16.46 -9.50
CA ILE A 266 5.53 -16.80 -8.89
C ILE A 266 4.42 -15.91 -9.44
N GLY A 267 3.20 -16.44 -9.53
CA GLY A 267 2.03 -15.72 -9.99
C GLY A 267 1.34 -14.97 -8.86
N VAL A 268 1.00 -13.72 -9.11
CA VAL A 268 0.25 -12.85 -8.18
C VAL A 268 -0.90 -12.15 -8.88
N SER A 269 -1.82 -11.60 -8.09
CA SER A 269 -2.94 -10.81 -8.62
C SER A 269 -3.25 -9.60 -7.75
N VAL A 270 -3.70 -8.52 -8.39
CA VAL A 270 -4.16 -7.28 -7.76
C VAL A 270 -5.13 -6.52 -8.69
N VAL A 271 -6.17 -5.92 -8.16
CA VAL A 271 -7.12 -5.03 -8.87
C VAL A 271 -7.56 -5.58 -10.24
N SER A 272 -7.97 -6.85 -10.26
CA SER A 272 -8.40 -7.59 -11.47
C SER A 272 -7.29 -7.86 -12.51
N TRP A 273 -6.03 -7.73 -12.13
CA TRP A 273 -4.89 -8.01 -12.98
C TRP A 273 -4.02 -9.12 -12.39
N GLN A 274 -3.55 -10.04 -13.23
CA GLN A 274 -2.62 -11.11 -12.88
C GLN A 274 -1.29 -10.87 -13.58
N TYR A 275 -0.20 -11.10 -12.87
CA TYR A 275 1.15 -10.97 -13.41
C TYR A 275 2.13 -11.87 -12.64
N GLU A 276 3.34 -11.96 -13.16
CA GLU A 276 4.41 -12.77 -12.60
C GLU A 276 5.44 -11.87 -11.92
N ILE A 277 5.99 -12.31 -10.80
CA ILE A 277 7.10 -11.64 -10.13
C ILE A 277 8.26 -12.61 -9.95
N ALA A 278 9.49 -12.12 -9.91
CA ALA A 278 10.62 -12.93 -9.49
C ALA A 278 10.33 -13.52 -8.09
N SER A 279 10.53 -14.82 -7.92
CA SER A 279 10.20 -15.51 -6.67
C SER A 279 11.08 -15.06 -5.50
N LYS A 280 12.27 -14.49 -5.78
CA LYS A 280 13.22 -14.01 -4.79
C LYS A 280 13.91 -12.73 -5.27
N GLY A 281 14.17 -11.82 -4.34
CA GLY A 281 14.86 -10.58 -4.67
C GLY A 281 14.95 -9.59 -3.51
N GLN A 282 15.52 -8.43 -3.82
CA GLN A 282 15.60 -7.29 -2.92
C GLN A 282 14.85 -6.10 -3.53
N ALA A 283 14.21 -5.29 -2.67
CA ALA A 283 13.60 -4.03 -3.10
C ALA A 283 14.08 -2.87 -2.24
N TYR A 284 14.33 -1.75 -2.91
CA TYR A 284 14.83 -0.52 -2.32
C TYR A 284 13.94 0.64 -2.71
N ASN A 285 13.54 1.44 -1.73
CA ASN A 285 12.76 2.65 -1.97
C ASN A 285 13.41 3.84 -1.29
N ILE A 286 13.40 4.98 -1.98
CA ILE A 286 13.76 6.28 -1.43
C ILE A 286 12.79 7.33 -1.94
N ASN A 287 12.12 8.02 -1.04
CA ASN A 287 11.10 9.01 -1.35
C ASN A 287 11.40 10.30 -0.61
N ILE A 288 11.30 11.40 -1.30
CA ILE A 288 11.45 12.73 -0.72
C ILE A 288 10.22 13.58 -1.04
N ALA A 289 9.71 14.28 -0.04
CA ALA A 289 8.60 15.21 -0.23
C ALA A 289 8.82 16.53 0.50
N LYS A 290 8.14 17.58 0.00
CA LYS A 290 8.04 18.88 0.65
C LYS A 290 6.60 19.35 0.63
N THR A 291 6.03 19.54 1.81
CA THR A 291 4.70 20.13 2.00
C THR A 291 4.82 21.64 2.18
N VAL A 292 4.04 22.37 1.44
CA VAL A 292 3.87 23.84 1.51
C VAL A 292 2.42 24.11 1.89
N ASN A 293 2.20 24.74 3.04
CA ASN A 293 0.88 25.16 3.48
C ASN A 293 0.50 26.48 2.85
N THR A 294 -0.79 26.63 2.53
CA THR A 294 -1.42 27.84 1.96
C THR A 294 -2.66 28.21 2.77
N ASP A 295 -3.24 29.38 2.51
CA ASP A 295 -4.48 29.81 3.20
C ASP A 295 -5.71 28.96 2.86
N TRP A 296 -5.68 28.22 1.74
CA TRP A 296 -6.77 27.37 1.26
C TRP A 296 -6.53 25.86 1.42
N GLY A 297 -5.32 25.45 1.83
CA GLY A 297 -4.97 24.05 1.97
C GLY A 297 -3.46 23.80 1.95
N SER A 298 -3.01 22.77 1.22
CA SER A 298 -1.59 22.47 1.10
C SER A 298 -1.24 21.86 -0.26
N ILE A 299 0.03 22.01 -0.65
CA ILE A 299 0.63 21.35 -1.80
C ILE A 299 1.82 20.54 -1.28
N LYS A 300 1.84 19.23 -1.54
CA LYS A 300 2.97 18.34 -1.28
C LYS A 300 3.63 18.00 -2.61
N PHE A 301 4.86 18.44 -2.83
CA PHE A 301 5.71 18.02 -3.94
C PHE A 301 6.50 16.80 -3.53
N TYR A 302 6.71 15.84 -4.44
CA TYR A 302 7.44 14.60 -4.13
C TYR A 302 8.17 14.00 -5.33
N ASN A 303 9.15 13.17 -4.99
CA ASN A 303 9.73 12.18 -5.88
C ASN A 303 9.81 10.85 -5.10
N ASP A 304 9.24 9.81 -5.68
CA ASP A 304 9.24 8.44 -5.18
C ASP A 304 10.05 7.59 -6.15
N PHE A 305 11.08 6.89 -5.67
CA PHE A 305 11.89 5.98 -6.45
C PHE A 305 11.93 4.60 -5.82
N GLY A 306 11.66 3.57 -6.64
CA GLY A 306 11.76 2.16 -6.28
C GLY A 306 12.63 1.38 -7.27
N LEU A 307 13.44 0.48 -6.73
CA LEU A 307 14.26 -0.49 -7.46
C LEU A 307 14.00 -1.89 -6.87
N MET A 308 13.70 -2.86 -7.72
CA MET A 308 13.68 -4.28 -7.39
C MET A 308 14.80 -4.97 -8.17
N THR A 309 15.60 -5.78 -7.47
CA THR A 309 16.68 -6.61 -8.02
C THR A 309 16.36 -8.07 -7.78
N PRO A 310 16.12 -8.89 -8.83
CA PRO A 310 15.90 -10.33 -8.68
C PRO A 310 17.17 -11.03 -8.18
N ASP A 311 16.99 -12.13 -7.42
CA ASP A 311 18.05 -12.97 -6.86
C ASP A 311 17.71 -14.44 -7.11
N VAL A 312 17.38 -14.77 -8.35
CA VAL A 312 16.97 -16.09 -8.84
C VAL A 312 18.11 -16.74 -9.62
N ASP A 313 17.99 -18.04 -9.92
CA ASP A 313 19.04 -18.83 -10.58
C ASP A 313 19.18 -18.54 -12.09
N ASP A 314 18.20 -17.82 -12.69
CA ASP A 314 18.22 -17.45 -14.10
C ASP A 314 18.82 -16.04 -14.30
N ASP A 315 20.03 -15.97 -14.84
CA ASP A 315 20.77 -14.72 -15.11
C ASP A 315 20.08 -13.80 -16.15
N SER A 316 19.01 -14.24 -16.81
CA SER A 316 18.26 -13.40 -17.75
C SER A 316 17.26 -12.47 -17.07
N TYR A 317 17.00 -12.64 -15.76
CA TYR A 317 16.10 -11.78 -14.99
C TYR A 317 16.74 -10.40 -14.76
N ASP A 318 15.94 -9.36 -14.97
CA ASP A 318 16.38 -7.98 -14.94
C ASP A 318 15.71 -7.15 -13.84
N ASN A 319 16.35 -6.07 -13.45
CA ASN A 319 15.82 -5.14 -12.46
C ASN A 319 14.54 -4.47 -12.94
N SER A 320 13.58 -4.30 -12.01
CA SER A 320 12.42 -3.44 -12.22
C SER A 320 12.59 -2.11 -11.49
N MET A 321 12.22 -1.01 -12.14
CA MET A 321 12.34 0.33 -11.58
C MET A 321 11.07 1.15 -11.80
N GLN A 322 10.73 1.97 -10.82
CA GLN A 322 9.67 2.96 -10.93
C GLN A 322 10.13 4.28 -10.32
N ASN A 323 9.93 5.37 -11.03
CA ASN A 323 10.14 6.73 -10.53
C ASN A 323 8.89 7.56 -10.75
N VAL A 324 8.39 8.18 -9.69
CA VAL A 324 7.22 9.07 -9.77
C VAL A 324 7.58 10.43 -9.22
N THR A 325 7.53 11.45 -10.08
CA THR A 325 7.64 12.85 -9.67
C THR A 325 6.30 13.52 -9.76
N GLY A 326 5.85 14.15 -8.69
CA GLY A 326 4.50 14.69 -8.69
C GLY A 326 4.21 15.70 -7.60
N MET A 327 2.92 16.01 -7.53
CA MET A 327 2.38 16.83 -6.46
C MET A 327 1.00 16.35 -6.01
N ALA A 328 0.71 16.50 -4.72
CA ALA A 328 -0.61 16.30 -4.15
C ALA A 328 -1.14 17.62 -3.60
N ILE A 329 -2.38 17.97 -3.97
CA ILE A 329 -3.06 19.19 -3.59
C ILE A 329 -4.24 18.83 -2.69
N SER A 330 -4.23 19.33 -1.46
CA SER A 330 -5.35 19.20 -0.50
C SER A 330 -6.06 20.53 -0.40
N ALA A 331 -7.37 20.55 -0.69
CA ALA A 331 -8.20 21.76 -0.62
C ALA A 331 -9.62 21.42 -0.12
N GLY A 332 -9.90 21.71 1.14
CA GLY A 332 -11.16 21.30 1.78
C GLY A 332 -11.36 19.77 1.67
N PRO A 333 -12.51 19.31 1.14
CA PRO A 333 -12.79 17.88 1.00
C PRO A 333 -12.13 17.25 -0.25
N THR A 334 -11.37 18.01 -1.04
CA THR A 334 -10.75 17.50 -2.27
C THR A 334 -9.28 17.18 -2.09
N TYR A 335 -8.84 16.11 -2.75
CA TYR A 335 -7.45 15.68 -2.83
C TYR A 335 -7.13 15.32 -4.28
N THR A 336 -6.14 16.00 -4.86
CA THR A 336 -5.73 15.80 -6.26
C THR A 336 -4.26 15.45 -6.32
N MET A 337 -3.92 14.37 -6.98
CA MET A 337 -2.55 13.97 -7.29
C MET A 337 -2.26 14.17 -8.77
N ILE A 338 -1.10 14.70 -9.10
CA ILE A 338 -0.61 14.88 -10.47
C ILE A 338 0.76 14.22 -10.53
N ASP A 339 0.86 13.10 -11.25
CA ASP A 339 2.02 12.24 -11.29
C ASP A 339 2.60 12.15 -12.70
N PHE A 340 3.90 12.37 -12.82
CA PHE A 340 4.71 11.95 -13.94
C PHE A 340 5.46 10.68 -13.56
N VAL A 341 5.06 9.56 -14.17
CA VAL A 341 5.53 8.22 -13.85
C VAL A 341 6.48 7.74 -14.93
N MET A 342 7.60 7.20 -14.53
CA MET A 342 8.58 6.51 -15.39
C MET A 342 8.74 5.08 -14.86
N GLY A 343 8.51 4.10 -15.72
CA GLY A 343 8.70 2.67 -15.42
C GLY A 343 9.73 2.03 -16.34
N LYS A 344 10.45 1.04 -15.82
CA LYS A 344 11.32 0.16 -16.58
C LYS A 344 11.15 -1.26 -16.05
N ASN A 345 10.86 -2.21 -16.96
CA ASN A 345 10.63 -3.62 -16.62
C ASN A 345 9.59 -3.78 -15.46
N MET A 346 8.49 -3.03 -15.52
CA MET A 346 7.60 -2.84 -14.36
C MET A 346 6.13 -2.92 -14.76
N THR A 347 5.36 -3.76 -14.04
CA THR A 347 3.91 -3.82 -14.23
C THR A 347 3.25 -2.44 -14.07
N PHE A 348 2.11 -2.21 -14.71
CA PHE A 348 1.30 -1.00 -14.72
C PHE A 348 1.96 0.29 -15.24
N SER A 349 3.27 0.39 -15.25
CA SER A 349 3.99 1.60 -15.66
C SER A 349 4.81 1.46 -16.94
N THR A 350 4.81 0.28 -17.58
CA THR A 350 5.43 0.01 -18.89
C THR A 350 4.46 -0.62 -19.88
N ALA A 351 4.87 -0.74 -21.16
CA ALA A 351 4.12 -1.44 -22.18
C ALA A 351 3.98 -2.94 -21.87
N ASN A 352 5.03 -3.54 -21.31
CA ASN A 352 5.04 -4.91 -20.80
C ASN A 352 4.62 -4.90 -19.34
N ASN A 353 3.33 -4.91 -19.07
CA ASN A 353 2.79 -4.74 -17.74
C ASN A 353 2.39 -6.05 -17.03
N ASP A 354 2.95 -7.17 -17.44
CA ASP A 354 2.61 -8.53 -16.97
C ASP A 354 3.63 -9.14 -16.01
N HIS A 355 4.64 -8.35 -15.56
CA HIS A 355 5.65 -8.86 -14.63
C HIS A 355 6.38 -7.78 -13.82
N VAL A 356 7.14 -8.24 -12.81
CA VAL A 356 8.14 -7.47 -12.05
C VAL A 356 9.37 -8.37 -11.83
N GLY A 357 10.55 -7.88 -12.25
CA GLY A 357 11.82 -8.57 -12.03
C GLY A 357 12.09 -9.77 -12.96
N LEU A 358 11.29 -9.97 -14.01
CA LEU A 358 11.49 -11.00 -15.01
C LEU A 358 12.41 -10.51 -16.16
N PRO A 359 12.78 -11.37 -17.13
CA PRO A 359 13.58 -10.95 -18.29
C PRO A 359 12.97 -9.76 -19.02
N GLU A 360 13.75 -8.71 -19.20
CA GLU A 360 13.29 -7.47 -19.81
C GLU A 360 13.13 -7.61 -21.33
N VAL A 361 12.01 -7.10 -21.85
CA VAL A 361 11.76 -6.98 -23.30
C VAL A 361 11.88 -5.50 -23.70
N GLY A 362 13.07 -5.09 -24.09
CA GLY A 362 13.40 -3.70 -24.35
C GLY A 362 14.14 -3.05 -23.19
N ASN A 363 14.83 -1.94 -23.43
CA ASN A 363 15.71 -1.31 -22.43
C ASN A 363 15.33 0.15 -22.16
N ASP A 364 14.15 0.58 -22.61
CA ASP A 364 13.73 1.98 -22.53
C ASP A 364 12.82 2.23 -21.33
N TRP A 365 12.87 3.46 -20.83
CA TRP A 365 11.92 3.95 -19.84
C TRP A 365 10.62 4.36 -20.51
N ASP A 366 9.56 3.69 -20.16
CA ASP A 366 8.19 4.08 -20.51
C ASP A 366 7.69 5.20 -19.58
N LYS A 367 6.85 6.08 -20.11
CA LYS A 367 6.39 7.27 -19.38
C LYS A 367 4.87 7.39 -19.44
N ARG A 368 4.30 7.91 -18.35
CA ARG A 368 2.89 8.25 -18.31
C ARG A 368 2.62 9.45 -17.41
N ILE A 369 1.51 10.12 -17.69
CA ILE A 369 0.96 11.15 -16.82
C ILE A 369 -0.32 10.59 -16.20
N ASN A 370 -0.48 10.80 -14.91
CA ASN A 370 -1.66 10.39 -14.17
C ASN A 370 -2.17 11.56 -13.34
N ILE A 371 -3.46 11.86 -13.40
CA ILE A 371 -4.10 12.85 -12.55
C ILE A 371 -5.26 12.17 -11.85
N ASN A 372 -5.17 12.03 -10.54
CA ASN A 372 -6.23 11.47 -9.71
C ASN A 372 -6.90 12.59 -8.91
N PHE A 373 -8.20 12.76 -9.10
CA PHE A 373 -9.01 13.71 -8.36
C PHE A 373 -10.00 12.98 -7.47
N GLY A 374 -9.98 13.27 -6.18
CA GLY A 374 -10.88 12.69 -5.18
C GLY A 374 -11.65 13.74 -4.40
N TYR A 375 -12.92 13.44 -4.12
CA TYR A 375 -13.75 14.11 -3.13
C TYR A 375 -13.99 13.14 -1.97
N TYR A 376 -13.77 13.61 -0.75
CA TYR A 376 -13.86 12.81 0.48
C TYR A 376 -14.87 13.45 1.44
N PHE A 377 -15.63 12.64 2.15
CA PHE A 377 -16.65 13.07 3.12
C PHE A 377 -16.68 12.21 4.38
#